data_afcac94d74f1c91d800d300ebb421f60
#
_entry.id   afcac94d74f1c91d800d300ebb421f60
#
_cell.length_a   1.000
_cell.length_b   1.000
_cell.length_c   1.000
_cell.angle_alpha   90.00
_cell.angle_beta   90.00
_cell.angle_gamma   90.00
#
_symmetry.space_group_name_H-M   'P 1'
#
loop_
_entity.id
_entity.type
_entity.pdbx_description
1 polymer ?
#
loop_
_entity_poly.entity_id
_entity_poly.type
_entity_poly.pdbx_seq_one_letter_code
_entity_poly.pdbx_strand_id
1 'polypeptide(L)'
;MKNYTKVIFAFAGVIVINACSHNPYLTTNKAYKKQAKSYAKIIAQYPVKDSVVNSPYWIGTTNFNMRKPNFVIIHHTAQNSCDQTLKTFTTVKSKVSAHYVICKDGTIHHMLNDYLRAWQAGVSKWGNATDINSLSIGIEIDNNGSEPFTDSQIKSLIGLLGRLKEAYDIPSTNFIGHSDIAPGRKVDPNRY
;
A
#
# COMPACT_ATOMS: atom_id res chain seq x y z
N MET A 1 -8.39 2.88 -79.71
CA MET A 1 -9.26 3.01 -78.53
C MET A 1 -8.55 2.41 -77.34
N LYS A 2 -8.07 3.24 -76.34
CA LYS A 2 -7.35 2.77 -75.16
C LYS A 2 -8.34 2.69 -74.00
N ASN A 3 -8.56 1.46 -73.53
CA ASN A 3 -9.38 1.22 -72.31
C ASN A 3 -8.55 1.52 -71.04
N TYR A 4 -8.96 2.49 -70.27
CA TYR A 4 -8.45 2.75 -68.93
C TYR A 4 -9.27 2.04 -67.89
N THR A 5 -8.71 0.98 -67.26
CA THR A 5 -9.31 0.27 -66.12
C THR A 5 -9.09 1.14 -64.88
N LYS A 6 -10.14 1.64 -64.26
CA LYS A 6 -10.06 2.39 -62.97
C LYS A 6 -9.94 1.36 -61.83
N VAL A 7 -8.83 1.36 -61.16
CA VAL A 7 -8.63 0.61 -59.92
C VAL A 7 -9.11 1.51 -58.76
N ILE A 8 -10.16 1.07 -58.08
CA ILE A 8 -10.72 1.69 -56.88
C ILE A 8 -9.99 1.10 -55.68
N PHE A 9 -9.14 1.88 -55.02
CA PHE A 9 -8.57 1.51 -53.71
C PHE A 9 -9.59 1.81 -52.61
N ALA A 10 -10.18 0.74 -52.02
CA ALA A 10 -10.97 0.89 -50.82
C ALA A 10 -10.05 1.03 -49.62
N PHE A 11 -10.00 2.22 -49.03
CA PHE A 11 -9.34 2.44 -47.72
C PHE A 11 -10.23 1.91 -46.61
N ALA A 12 -9.90 0.74 -46.06
CA ALA A 12 -10.49 0.24 -44.82
C ALA A 12 -9.94 1.04 -43.64
N GLY A 13 -10.67 2.03 -43.17
CA GLY A 13 -10.33 2.76 -41.97
C GLY A 13 -10.41 1.86 -40.74
N VAL A 14 -9.26 1.57 -40.11
CA VAL A 14 -9.21 0.89 -38.81
C VAL A 14 -9.63 1.89 -37.74
N ILE A 15 -10.85 1.77 -37.24
CA ILE A 15 -11.32 2.53 -36.06
C ILE A 15 -10.63 1.92 -34.85
N VAL A 16 -9.55 2.56 -34.37
CA VAL A 16 -8.96 2.23 -33.07
C VAL A 16 -9.88 2.78 -31.99
N ILE A 17 -10.73 1.91 -31.42
CA ILE A 17 -11.52 2.24 -30.24
C ILE A 17 -10.54 2.30 -29.08
N ASN A 18 -10.10 3.51 -28.69
CA ASN A 18 -9.43 3.74 -27.43
C ASN A 18 -10.47 3.46 -26.31
N ALA A 19 -10.50 2.22 -25.80
CA ALA A 19 -11.19 1.90 -24.58
C ALA A 19 -10.47 2.66 -23.45
N CYS A 20 -11.00 3.80 -23.04
CA CYS A 20 -10.59 4.48 -21.82
C CYS A 20 -10.81 3.50 -20.67
N SER A 21 -9.75 2.83 -20.19
CA SER A 21 -9.82 1.99 -19.02
C SER A 21 -10.21 2.89 -17.84
N HIS A 22 -11.46 2.75 -17.40
CA HIS A 22 -11.97 3.50 -16.26
C HIS A 22 -11.27 2.99 -14.99
N ASN A 23 -10.40 3.79 -14.39
CA ASN A 23 -9.78 3.44 -13.12
C ASN A 23 -10.83 3.60 -11.99
N PRO A 24 -11.33 2.51 -11.36
CA PRO A 24 -12.38 2.56 -10.36
C PRO A 24 -11.94 3.29 -9.08
N TYR A 25 -10.64 3.49 -8.89
CA TYR A 25 -10.05 4.12 -7.69
C TYR A 25 -9.73 5.60 -7.87
N LEU A 26 -10.13 6.26 -8.96
CA LEU A 26 -9.83 7.68 -9.21
C LEU A 26 -10.26 8.60 -8.06
N THR A 27 -11.46 8.38 -7.52
CA THR A 27 -12.00 9.19 -6.40
C THR A 27 -11.16 9.00 -5.14
N THR A 28 -10.85 7.75 -4.78
CA THR A 28 -10.02 7.42 -3.62
C THR A 28 -8.60 7.98 -3.78
N ASN A 29 -8.01 7.87 -4.97
CA ASN A 29 -6.68 8.42 -5.25
C ASN A 29 -6.64 9.94 -5.12
N LYS A 30 -7.71 10.65 -5.54
CA LYS A 30 -7.85 12.11 -5.31
C LYS A 30 -7.96 12.43 -3.83
N ALA A 31 -8.77 11.67 -3.07
CA ALA A 31 -8.92 11.85 -1.64
C ALA A 31 -7.60 11.62 -0.89
N TYR A 32 -6.85 10.56 -1.22
CA TYR A 32 -5.51 10.31 -0.70
C TYR A 32 -4.57 11.50 -0.91
N LYS A 33 -4.46 11.99 -2.14
CA LYS A 33 -3.60 13.15 -2.46
C LYS A 33 -3.99 14.40 -1.69
N LYS A 34 -5.30 14.65 -1.52
CA LYS A 34 -5.81 15.79 -0.73
C LYS A 34 -5.42 15.65 0.74
N GLN A 35 -5.57 14.46 1.31
CA GLN A 35 -5.20 14.18 2.70
C GLN A 35 -3.68 14.30 2.93
N ALA A 36 -2.85 13.75 2.04
CA ALA A 36 -1.40 13.89 2.10
C ALA A 36 -0.96 15.37 2.08
N LYS A 37 -1.58 16.19 1.21
CA LYS A 37 -1.34 17.64 1.18
C LYS A 37 -1.77 18.34 2.47
N SER A 38 -2.85 17.91 3.12
CA SER A 38 -3.28 18.48 4.41
C SER A 38 -2.28 18.15 5.52
N TYR A 39 -1.75 16.93 5.55
CA TYR A 39 -0.69 16.54 6.49
C TYR A 39 0.59 17.33 6.27
N ALA A 40 1.01 17.55 5.02
CA ALA A 40 2.16 18.40 4.72
C ALA A 40 2.00 19.83 5.29
N LYS A 41 0.78 20.39 5.25
CA LYS A 41 0.50 21.68 5.87
C LYS A 41 0.58 21.63 7.40
N ILE A 42 0.11 20.54 8.02
CA ILE A 42 0.19 20.35 9.48
C ILE A 42 1.67 20.22 9.92
N ILE A 43 2.47 19.47 9.16
CA ILE A 43 3.91 19.30 9.42
C ILE A 43 4.65 20.65 9.36
N ALA A 44 4.22 21.56 8.48
CA ALA A 44 4.79 22.89 8.36
C ALA A 44 4.34 23.87 9.48
N GLN A 45 3.42 23.46 10.35
CA GLN A 45 2.92 24.23 11.48
C GLN A 45 3.40 23.65 12.81
N TYR A 46 3.28 24.44 13.89
CA TYR A 46 3.54 23.93 15.24
C TYR A 46 2.45 22.93 15.64
N PRO A 47 2.80 21.69 16.04
CA PRO A 47 1.81 20.68 16.42
C PRO A 47 1.15 20.99 17.77
N VAL A 48 1.86 21.73 18.64
CA VAL A 48 1.39 22.15 19.97
C VAL A 48 1.04 23.63 19.93
N LYS A 49 -0.23 23.92 20.19
CA LYS A 49 -0.73 25.31 20.34
C LYS A 49 -0.63 25.71 21.80
N ASP A 50 0.52 26.20 22.18
CA ASP A 50 0.77 26.72 23.52
C ASP A 50 1.42 28.12 23.42
N SER A 51 1.14 28.98 24.38
CA SER A 51 1.74 30.31 24.52
C SER A 51 3.26 30.24 24.73
N VAL A 52 3.77 29.13 25.27
CA VAL A 52 5.21 28.90 25.53
C VAL A 52 6.00 28.61 24.26
N VAL A 53 5.37 28.00 23.22
CA VAL A 53 6.04 27.59 21.97
C VAL A 53 5.61 28.45 20.77
N ASN A 54 5.10 29.66 21.00
CA ASN A 54 4.66 30.54 19.93
C ASN A 54 5.82 31.30 19.26
N SER A 55 5.69 31.59 17.97
CA SER A 55 6.41 32.68 17.32
C SER A 55 6.36 33.95 18.18
N PRO A 56 7.44 34.73 18.34
CA PRO A 56 8.64 34.75 17.49
C PRO A 56 9.81 33.85 17.93
N TYR A 57 9.65 32.99 18.90
CA TYR A 57 10.74 32.18 19.48
C TYR A 57 11.01 30.90 18.70
N TRP A 58 10.24 30.60 17.67
CA TRP A 58 10.50 29.47 16.81
C TRP A 58 11.80 29.62 16.03
N ILE A 59 12.68 28.62 16.14
CA ILE A 59 13.91 28.49 15.35
C ILE A 59 13.90 27.11 14.72
N GLY A 60 13.71 27.05 13.38
CA GLY A 60 13.70 25.80 12.63
C GLY A 60 15.12 25.22 12.49
N THR A 61 15.25 23.91 12.64
CA THR A 61 16.46 23.16 12.29
C THR A 61 16.22 22.39 10.98
N THR A 62 17.27 22.14 10.23
CA THR A 62 17.27 21.24 9.07
C THR A 62 17.82 19.85 9.39
N ASN A 63 18.20 19.59 10.65
CA ASN A 63 18.75 18.31 11.10
C ASN A 63 17.63 17.32 11.44
N PHE A 64 16.83 16.96 10.45
CA PHE A 64 15.76 15.98 10.58
C PHE A 64 15.54 15.22 9.25
N ASN A 65 14.89 14.07 9.34
CA ASN A 65 14.39 13.31 8.20
C ASN A 65 13.01 12.72 8.52
N MET A 66 12.41 12.06 7.56
CA MET A 66 11.17 11.31 7.80
C MET A 66 11.45 10.04 8.59
N ARG A 67 10.48 9.61 9.41
CA ARG A 67 10.53 8.32 10.08
C ARG A 67 10.68 7.21 9.04
N LYS A 68 11.62 6.28 9.21
CA LYS A 68 11.68 5.06 8.41
C LYS A 68 11.04 3.88 9.15
N PRO A 69 10.35 2.97 8.45
CA PRO A 69 9.82 1.76 9.07
C PRO A 69 10.95 0.82 9.49
N ASN A 70 10.77 0.14 10.63
CA ASN A 70 11.75 -0.81 11.18
C ASN A 70 11.29 -2.26 11.07
N PHE A 71 9.99 -2.49 10.78
CA PHE A 71 9.38 -3.81 10.68
C PHE A 71 8.57 -3.94 9.40
N VAL A 72 8.43 -5.16 8.93
CA VAL A 72 7.43 -5.55 7.94
C VAL A 72 6.54 -6.60 8.57
N ILE A 73 5.22 -6.35 8.57
CA ILE A 73 4.24 -7.30 9.05
C ILE A 73 3.54 -7.93 7.86
N ILE A 74 3.58 -9.25 7.80
CA ILE A 74 3.00 -10.05 6.73
C ILE A 74 1.66 -10.60 7.20
N HIS A 75 0.64 -10.42 6.37
CA HIS A 75 -0.73 -10.85 6.60
C HIS A 75 -1.23 -11.72 5.44
N HIS A 76 -2.32 -12.45 5.68
CA HIS A 76 -3.24 -12.83 4.63
C HIS A 76 -4.58 -12.14 4.85
N THR A 77 -5.29 -11.83 3.76
CA THR A 77 -6.47 -10.96 3.79
C THR A 77 -7.69 -11.58 4.48
N ALA A 78 -7.77 -12.90 4.57
CA ALA A 78 -8.97 -13.67 4.96
C ALA A 78 -10.22 -13.24 4.15
N GLN A 79 -10.01 -12.87 2.86
CA GLN A 79 -11.05 -12.45 1.93
C GLN A 79 -11.03 -13.33 0.67
N ASN A 80 -12.11 -13.28 -0.11
CA ASN A 80 -12.29 -14.19 -1.24
C ASN A 80 -11.66 -13.66 -2.55
N SER A 81 -11.28 -12.39 -2.60
CA SER A 81 -10.64 -11.81 -3.79
C SER A 81 -9.86 -10.54 -3.49
N CYS A 82 -8.89 -10.25 -4.34
CA CYS A 82 -8.10 -9.03 -4.30
C CYS A 82 -8.99 -7.77 -4.40
N ASP A 83 -9.98 -7.76 -5.29
CA ASP A 83 -10.92 -6.64 -5.43
C ASP A 83 -11.71 -6.39 -4.16
N GLN A 84 -12.12 -7.44 -3.44
CA GLN A 84 -12.78 -7.30 -2.14
C GLN A 84 -11.84 -6.64 -1.13
N THR A 85 -10.58 -7.03 -1.10
CA THR A 85 -9.56 -6.45 -0.23
C THR A 85 -9.32 -4.97 -0.55
N LEU A 86 -9.10 -4.65 -1.82
CA LEU A 86 -8.90 -3.27 -2.27
C LEU A 86 -10.11 -2.38 -1.92
N LYS A 87 -11.32 -2.89 -2.11
CA LYS A 87 -12.56 -2.20 -1.73
C LYS A 87 -12.63 -1.99 -0.22
N THR A 88 -12.29 -2.99 0.58
CA THR A 88 -12.26 -2.89 2.05
C THR A 88 -11.29 -1.81 2.49
N PHE A 89 -10.06 -1.80 1.98
CA PHE A 89 -9.01 -0.87 2.40
C PHE A 89 -9.19 0.56 1.87
N THR A 90 -10.02 0.76 0.86
CA THR A 90 -10.41 2.08 0.36
C THR A 90 -11.70 2.61 0.97
N THR A 91 -12.42 1.80 1.76
CA THR A 91 -13.66 2.17 2.43
C THR A 91 -13.35 2.76 3.80
N VAL A 92 -13.64 4.04 4.01
CA VAL A 92 -13.36 4.76 5.27
C VAL A 92 -13.97 4.07 6.50
N LYS A 93 -15.16 3.50 6.36
CA LYS A 93 -15.90 2.83 7.46
C LYS A 93 -15.17 1.57 7.97
N SER A 94 -14.34 0.91 7.14
CA SER A 94 -13.62 -0.32 7.50
C SER A 94 -12.57 -0.09 8.60
N LYS A 95 -11.98 1.11 8.65
CA LYS A 95 -10.93 1.51 9.60
C LYS A 95 -9.72 0.56 9.59
N VAL A 96 -9.44 -0.07 8.45
CA VAL A 96 -8.26 -0.90 8.21
C VAL A 96 -7.57 -0.47 6.92
N SER A 97 -6.26 -0.62 6.86
CA SER A 97 -5.45 -0.34 5.68
C SER A 97 -4.10 -1.05 5.77
N ALA A 98 -3.47 -1.33 4.63
CA ALA A 98 -2.10 -1.79 4.52
C ALA A 98 -1.32 -0.91 3.55
N HIS A 99 0.01 -1.08 3.51
CA HIS A 99 0.85 -0.38 2.54
C HIS A 99 0.80 -1.09 1.19
N TYR A 100 0.78 -2.42 1.20
CA TYR A 100 0.78 -3.26 0.00
C TYR A 100 -0.28 -4.35 0.07
N VAL A 101 -0.84 -4.68 -1.09
CA VAL A 101 -1.69 -5.85 -1.31
C VAL A 101 -1.11 -6.63 -2.48
N ILE A 102 -0.93 -7.95 -2.31
CA ILE A 102 -0.44 -8.87 -3.35
C ILE A 102 -1.59 -9.78 -3.76
N CYS A 103 -2.07 -9.62 -5.00
CA CYS A 103 -3.14 -10.43 -5.56
C CYS A 103 -2.67 -11.85 -5.93
N LYS A 104 -3.59 -12.79 -6.21
CA LYS A 104 -3.27 -14.19 -6.55
C LYS A 104 -2.40 -14.35 -7.80
N ASP A 105 -2.51 -13.43 -8.76
CA ASP A 105 -1.67 -13.37 -9.95
C ASP A 105 -0.27 -12.78 -9.72
N GLY A 106 0.02 -12.34 -8.48
CA GLY A 106 1.26 -11.70 -8.09
C GLY A 106 1.29 -10.17 -8.31
N THR A 107 0.20 -9.57 -8.79
CA THR A 107 0.11 -8.12 -8.92
C THR A 107 0.23 -7.44 -7.56
N ILE A 108 1.12 -6.46 -7.43
CA ILE A 108 1.35 -5.69 -6.20
C ILE A 108 0.65 -4.34 -6.32
N HIS A 109 -0.28 -4.06 -5.42
CA HIS A 109 -0.89 -2.74 -5.24
C HIS A 109 -0.20 -2.01 -4.09
N HIS A 110 0.42 -0.86 -4.37
CA HIS A 110 0.97 0.04 -3.36
C HIS A 110 -0.11 1.06 -2.99
N MET A 111 -0.69 0.92 -1.81
CA MET A 111 -1.88 1.66 -1.39
C MET A 111 -1.57 2.88 -0.54
N LEU A 112 -0.47 2.87 0.20
CA LEU A 112 -0.10 3.90 1.14
C LEU A 112 1.42 4.13 1.09
N ASN A 113 1.86 5.39 1.14
CA ASN A 113 3.28 5.71 1.24
C ASN A 113 3.89 5.13 2.52
N ASP A 114 5.07 4.53 2.42
CA ASP A 114 5.73 3.76 3.49
C ASP A 114 6.08 4.59 4.74
N TYR A 115 6.15 5.91 4.63
CA TYR A 115 6.34 6.82 5.77
C TYR A 115 5.04 7.16 6.51
N LEU A 116 3.89 6.81 5.97
CA LEU A 116 2.60 7.00 6.63
C LEU A 116 2.24 5.78 7.48
N ARG A 117 1.34 5.96 8.42
CA ARG A 117 0.91 4.92 9.36
C ARG A 117 -0.32 4.20 8.83
N ALA A 118 -0.17 2.96 8.37
CA ALA A 118 -1.31 2.08 8.07
C ALA A 118 -1.98 1.55 9.34
N TRP A 119 -3.23 1.10 9.23
CA TRP A 119 -4.00 0.51 10.33
C TRP A 119 -4.17 -0.99 10.10
N GLN A 120 -3.10 -1.77 10.35
CA GLN A 120 -3.01 -3.19 10.00
C GLN A 120 -2.74 -4.12 11.19
N ALA A 121 -2.00 -3.67 12.21
CA ALA A 121 -1.54 -4.53 13.28
C ALA A 121 -2.56 -4.69 14.43
N GLY A 122 -3.47 -3.70 14.61
CA GLY A 122 -4.39 -3.69 15.74
C GLY A 122 -3.66 -3.67 17.08
N VAL A 123 -4.27 -4.27 18.10
CA VAL A 123 -3.61 -4.48 19.40
C VAL A 123 -2.54 -5.56 19.23
N SER A 124 -1.28 -5.19 19.37
CA SER A 124 -0.13 -6.04 19.05
C SER A 124 1.09 -5.64 19.85
N LYS A 125 2.09 -6.56 19.94
CA LYS A 125 3.33 -6.32 20.66
C LYS A 125 4.48 -7.09 20.02
N TRP A 126 5.66 -6.47 19.94
CA TRP A 126 6.91 -7.14 19.59
C TRP A 126 8.04 -6.64 20.48
N GLY A 127 8.59 -7.51 21.32
CA GLY A 127 9.48 -7.08 22.40
C GLY A 127 8.78 -6.06 23.31
N ASN A 128 9.33 -4.86 23.43
CA ASN A 128 8.73 -3.75 24.18
C ASN A 128 7.88 -2.80 23.33
N ALA A 129 7.82 -3.01 22.00
CA ALA A 129 7.04 -2.17 21.09
C ALA A 129 5.56 -2.59 21.10
N THR A 130 4.65 -1.66 21.33
CA THR A 130 3.19 -1.88 21.36
C THR A 130 2.42 -1.13 20.26
N ASP A 131 3.00 -0.07 19.67
CA ASP A 131 2.43 0.63 18.51
C ASP A 131 3.10 0.17 17.22
N ILE A 132 2.84 -1.08 16.85
CA ILE A 132 3.44 -1.69 15.66
C ILE A 132 3.00 -0.97 14.38
N ASN A 133 1.77 -0.44 14.31
CA ASN A 133 1.32 0.38 13.18
C ASN A 133 2.27 1.57 12.90
N SER A 134 2.83 2.19 13.93
CA SER A 134 3.73 3.34 13.78
C SER A 134 5.16 2.94 13.40
N LEU A 135 5.52 1.65 13.51
CA LEU A 135 6.89 1.16 13.32
C LEU A 135 7.04 0.29 12.07
N SER A 136 5.94 -0.06 11.39
CA SER A 136 5.96 -1.10 10.37
C SER A 136 5.33 -0.70 9.03
N ILE A 137 5.68 -1.50 8.03
CA ILE A 137 4.97 -1.64 6.75
C ILE A 137 4.12 -2.90 6.85
N GLY A 138 2.83 -2.83 6.50
CA GLY A 138 1.93 -3.98 6.39
C GLY A 138 1.81 -4.45 4.95
N ILE A 139 1.95 -5.75 4.71
CA ILE A 139 1.76 -6.42 3.42
C ILE A 139 0.64 -7.45 3.59
N GLU A 140 -0.39 -7.33 2.78
CA GLU A 140 -1.53 -8.25 2.73
C GLU A 140 -1.42 -9.13 1.49
N ILE A 141 -1.51 -10.44 1.66
CA ILE A 141 -1.49 -11.41 0.57
C ILE A 141 -2.92 -11.93 0.39
N ASP A 142 -3.47 -11.78 -0.82
CA ASP A 142 -4.84 -12.21 -1.14
C ASP A 142 -5.00 -13.72 -0.98
N ASN A 143 -5.62 -14.13 0.12
CA ASN A 143 -5.82 -15.52 0.51
C ASN A 143 -6.98 -15.60 1.51
N ASN A 144 -7.86 -16.58 1.34
CA ASN A 144 -9.03 -16.77 2.22
C ASN A 144 -8.68 -17.44 3.57
N GLY A 145 -7.43 -17.85 3.76
CA GLY A 145 -6.93 -18.50 4.98
C GLY A 145 -7.05 -20.03 4.98
N SER A 146 -7.50 -20.64 3.89
CA SER A 146 -7.68 -22.11 3.77
C SER A 146 -7.11 -22.69 2.47
N GLU A 147 -6.39 -21.91 1.70
CA GLU A 147 -5.78 -22.31 0.43
C GLU A 147 -4.28 -22.00 0.43
N PRO A 148 -3.45 -22.70 -0.37
CA PRO A 148 -2.03 -22.38 -0.50
C PRO A 148 -1.85 -21.04 -1.20
N PHE A 149 -0.75 -20.34 -0.87
CA PHE A 149 -0.32 -19.19 -1.65
C PHE A 149 0.19 -19.63 -3.02
N THR A 150 -0.10 -18.84 -4.05
CA THR A 150 0.37 -19.13 -5.42
C THR A 150 1.87 -18.84 -5.55
N ASP A 151 2.55 -19.50 -6.50
CA ASP A 151 3.95 -19.23 -6.82
C ASP A 151 4.17 -17.76 -7.22
N SER A 152 3.19 -17.17 -7.92
CA SER A 152 3.21 -15.75 -8.30
C SER A 152 3.19 -14.83 -7.08
N GLN A 153 2.37 -15.14 -6.06
CA GLN A 153 2.33 -14.39 -4.81
C GLN A 153 3.65 -14.49 -4.06
N ILE A 154 4.19 -15.71 -3.90
CA ILE A 154 5.46 -15.93 -3.20
C ILE A 154 6.61 -15.21 -3.91
N LYS A 155 6.70 -15.30 -5.23
CA LYS A 155 7.71 -14.59 -6.02
C LYS A 155 7.61 -13.07 -5.83
N SER A 156 6.41 -12.52 -5.89
CA SER A 156 6.16 -11.08 -5.70
C SER A 156 6.47 -10.65 -4.28
N LEU A 157 6.08 -11.44 -3.27
CA LEU A 157 6.41 -11.19 -1.88
C LEU A 157 7.93 -11.13 -1.65
N ILE A 158 8.66 -12.16 -2.06
CA ILE A 158 10.12 -12.21 -1.90
C ILE A 158 10.78 -11.00 -2.57
N GLY A 159 10.37 -10.65 -3.79
CA GLY A 159 10.88 -9.48 -4.50
C GLY A 159 10.57 -8.16 -3.77
N LEU A 160 9.38 -8.02 -3.17
CA LEU A 160 8.99 -6.85 -2.39
C LEU A 160 9.79 -6.77 -1.09
N LEU A 161 9.90 -7.88 -0.34
CA LEU A 161 10.68 -7.95 0.90
C LEU A 161 12.15 -7.55 0.69
N GLY A 162 12.77 -8.03 -0.40
CA GLY A 162 14.15 -7.65 -0.77
C GLY A 162 14.29 -6.15 -0.98
N ARG A 163 13.38 -5.54 -1.74
CA ARG A 163 13.37 -4.09 -1.98
C ARG A 163 13.16 -3.27 -0.70
N LEU A 164 12.24 -3.68 0.16
CA LEU A 164 11.98 -2.99 1.43
C LEU A 164 13.17 -3.11 2.39
N LYS A 165 13.82 -4.29 2.41
CA LYS A 165 15.05 -4.52 3.18
C LYS A 165 16.15 -3.53 2.78
N GLU A 166 16.42 -3.39 1.49
CA GLU A 166 17.43 -2.49 0.96
C GLU A 166 17.06 -1.02 1.16
N ALA A 167 15.82 -0.63 0.83
CA ALA A 167 15.38 0.76 0.87
C ALA A 167 15.37 1.35 2.27
N TYR A 168 15.06 0.52 3.28
CA TYR A 168 14.88 0.97 4.67
C TYR A 168 15.90 0.36 5.63
N ASP A 169 16.85 -0.44 5.17
CA ASP A 169 17.83 -1.14 5.99
C ASP A 169 17.17 -1.92 7.14
N ILE A 170 16.11 -2.68 6.81
CA ILE A 170 15.34 -3.46 7.79
C ILE A 170 16.06 -4.79 8.04
N PRO A 171 16.42 -5.12 9.30
CA PRO A 171 17.01 -6.41 9.62
C PRO A 171 16.08 -7.58 9.24
N SER A 172 16.64 -8.70 8.77
CA SER A 172 15.84 -9.86 8.34
C SER A 172 14.95 -10.43 9.45
N THR A 173 15.35 -10.28 10.71
CA THR A 173 14.58 -10.68 11.91
C THR A 173 13.33 -9.82 12.15
N ASN A 174 13.20 -8.71 11.43
CA ASN A 174 12.06 -7.77 11.57
C ASN A 174 11.01 -7.95 10.47
N PHE A 175 11.10 -9.03 9.69
CA PHE A 175 10.05 -9.48 8.78
C PHE A 175 9.22 -10.54 9.51
N ILE A 176 8.02 -10.19 9.96
CA ILE A 176 7.28 -10.90 11.02
C ILE A 176 5.85 -11.16 10.56
N GLY A 177 5.27 -12.30 10.95
CA GLY A 177 3.85 -12.58 10.75
C GLY A 177 2.96 -11.81 11.73
N HIS A 178 1.72 -11.53 11.34
CA HIS A 178 0.74 -10.93 12.24
C HIS A 178 0.48 -11.81 13.48
N SER A 179 0.46 -13.12 13.31
CA SER A 179 0.34 -14.09 14.41
C SER A 179 1.44 -13.96 15.47
N ASP A 180 2.66 -13.57 15.05
CA ASP A 180 3.79 -13.45 15.96
C ASP A 180 3.68 -12.21 16.86
N ILE A 181 3.10 -11.12 16.36
CA ILE A 181 2.89 -9.88 17.12
C ILE A 181 1.56 -9.85 17.88
N ALA A 182 0.66 -10.78 17.59
CA ALA A 182 -0.66 -10.87 18.22
C ALA A 182 -1.07 -12.32 18.50
N PRO A 183 -0.23 -13.09 19.24
CA PRO A 183 -0.48 -14.52 19.50
C PRO A 183 -1.81 -14.73 20.23
N GLY A 184 -2.53 -15.78 19.85
CA GLY A 184 -3.85 -16.11 20.38
C GLY A 184 -5.00 -15.24 19.83
N ARG A 185 -4.71 -14.09 19.22
CA ARG A 185 -5.70 -13.21 18.57
C ARG A 185 -5.68 -13.34 17.05
N LYS A 186 -4.52 -13.59 16.47
CA LYS A 186 -4.29 -13.67 15.03
C LYS A 186 -3.58 -14.97 14.65
N VAL A 187 -3.89 -15.44 13.45
CA VAL A 187 -3.33 -16.68 12.88
C VAL A 187 -2.62 -16.44 11.56
N ASP A 188 -2.76 -15.24 11.01
CA ASP A 188 -2.21 -14.85 9.71
C ASP A 188 -0.72 -14.43 9.81
N PRO A 189 0.09 -14.69 8.75
CA PRO A 189 -0.25 -15.54 7.62
C PRO A 189 -0.27 -17.02 8.02
N ASN A 190 -1.18 -17.79 7.41
CA ASN A 190 -1.22 -19.25 7.63
C ASN A 190 -0.01 -19.93 6.98
N ARG A 191 0.26 -21.17 7.42
CA ARG A 191 1.33 -22.03 6.87
C ARG A 191 0.83 -22.91 5.70
N TYR A 192 0.10 -22.37 4.77
CA TYR A 192 -0.33 -23.13 3.59
C TYR A 192 0.53 -22.80 2.37
#